data_b9ec8808f2adb49e29c7a3f2157ec87e
#
_entry.id   b9ec8808f2adb49e29c7a3f2157ec87e
#
_cell.length_a   1.000
_cell.length_b   1.000
_cell.length_c   1.000
_cell.angle_alpha   90.00
_cell.angle_beta   90.00
_cell.angle_gamma   90.00
#
_symmetry.space_group_name_H-M   'P 1'
#
loop_
_entity.id
_entity.type
_entity.pdbx_description
1 polymer ?
#
loop_
_entity_poly.entity_id
_entity_poly.type
_entity_poly.pdbx_seq_one_letter_code
_entity_poly.pdbx_strand_id
1 'polypeptide(L)' 'MKVGDLVTIVNQNWCNERPFLVLEKSWIKGEWIIWSPEVGKLQWKSMRLKVISEG' A
#
# COMPACT_ATOMS: atom_id res chain seq x y z
N MET A 1 3.36 3.14 -9.45
CA MET A 1 2.46 3.37 -8.29
C MET A 1 2.26 4.87 -8.11
N LYS A 2 1.06 5.28 -7.83
CA LYS A 2 0.74 6.69 -7.63
C LYS A 2 -0.38 6.81 -6.59
N VAL A 3 -0.59 8.02 -6.09
CA VAL A 3 -1.67 8.32 -5.14
C VAL A 3 -3.01 7.96 -5.77
N GLY A 4 -3.87 7.27 -5.01
CA GLY A 4 -5.17 6.81 -5.49
C GLY A 4 -5.19 5.38 -5.98
N ASP A 5 -4.03 4.77 -6.21
CA ASP A 5 -3.95 3.36 -6.61
C ASP A 5 -4.39 2.46 -5.45
N LEU A 6 -4.97 1.32 -5.81
CA LEU A 6 -5.21 0.25 -4.84
C LEU A 6 -4.07 -0.75 -4.97
N VAL A 7 -3.50 -1.11 -3.83
CA VAL A 7 -2.36 -2.02 -3.77
C VAL A 7 -2.62 -3.10 -2.73
N THR A 8 -1.87 -4.18 -2.82
CA THR A 8 -1.86 -5.20 -1.78
C THR A 8 -0.42 -5.42 -1.33
N ILE A 9 -0.25 -5.84 -0.07
CA ILE A 9 1.08 -6.16 0.46
C ILE A 9 1.34 -7.62 0.16
N VAL A 10 2.47 -7.89 -0.53
CA VAL A 10 2.83 -9.26 -0.88
C VAL A 10 3.58 -9.93 0.27
N ASN A 11 3.48 -11.26 0.33
CA ASN A 11 4.20 -12.09 1.31
C ASN A 11 3.85 -11.81 2.77
N GLN A 12 2.61 -11.33 3.01
CA GLN A 12 2.11 -11.08 4.36
C GLN A 12 0.82 -11.85 4.56
N ASN A 13 0.83 -12.83 5.44
CA ASN A 13 -0.34 -13.68 5.68
C ASN A 13 -1.51 -12.91 6.26
N TRP A 14 -1.23 -11.96 7.18
CA TRP A 14 -2.29 -11.23 7.89
C TRP A 14 -3.05 -10.26 7.00
N CYS A 15 -2.47 -9.87 5.88
CA CYS A 15 -3.11 -8.91 4.95
C CYS A 15 -3.13 -9.43 3.52
N ASN A 16 -3.08 -10.75 3.35
CA ASN A 16 -3.06 -11.37 2.03
C ASN A 16 -4.29 -10.94 1.22
N GLU A 17 -4.03 -10.40 0.03
CA GLU A 17 -5.06 -9.95 -0.92
C GLU A 17 -5.95 -8.80 -0.42
N ARG A 18 -5.66 -8.20 0.72
CA ARG A 18 -6.41 -7.05 1.20
C ARG A 18 -6.01 -5.81 0.41
N PRO A 19 -6.98 -5.03 -0.06
CA PRO A 19 -6.66 -3.80 -0.77
C PRO A 19 -6.31 -2.68 0.20
N PHE A 20 -5.29 -1.91 -0.17
CA PHE A 20 -4.91 -0.71 0.55
C PHE A 20 -4.93 0.46 -0.44
N LEU A 21 -5.35 1.62 0.02
CA LEU A 21 -5.35 2.83 -0.79
C LEU A 21 -4.03 3.56 -0.59
N VAL A 22 -3.37 3.90 -1.69
CA VAL A 22 -2.15 4.71 -1.64
C VAL A 22 -2.53 6.15 -1.36
N LEU A 23 -2.12 6.68 -0.22
CA LEU A 23 -2.46 8.05 0.20
C LEU A 23 -1.43 9.07 -0.25
N GLU A 24 -0.16 8.78 -0.04
CA GLU A 24 0.90 9.70 -0.38
C GLU A 24 2.24 8.97 -0.38
N LYS A 25 3.22 9.61 -0.99
CA LYS A 25 4.58 9.11 -0.97
C LYS A 25 5.22 9.47 0.37
N SER A 26 5.87 8.50 1.00
CA SER A 26 6.57 8.72 2.26
C SER A 26 7.77 9.64 2.06
N TRP A 27 8.18 10.33 3.12
CA TRP A 27 9.43 11.08 3.13
C TRP A 27 10.65 10.17 3.02
N ILE A 28 10.49 8.88 3.31
CA ILE A 28 11.55 7.87 3.14
C ILE A 28 11.49 7.39 1.69
N LYS A 29 12.61 7.52 0.98
CA LYS A 29 12.69 7.10 -0.41
C LYS A 29 12.35 5.62 -0.55
N GLY A 30 11.47 5.30 -1.50
CA GLY A 30 11.06 3.93 -1.78
C GLY A 30 9.93 3.43 -0.90
N GLU A 31 9.35 4.28 -0.07
CA GLU A 31 8.21 3.89 0.78
C GLU A 31 6.98 4.73 0.48
N TRP A 32 5.83 4.17 0.77
CA TRP A 32 4.53 4.82 0.53
C TRP A 32 3.67 4.71 1.77
N ILE A 33 2.82 5.71 1.96
CA ILE A 33 1.79 5.69 2.99
C ILE A 33 0.54 5.08 2.37
N ILE A 34 0.09 3.98 2.94
CA ILE A 34 -1.10 3.27 2.47
C ILE A 34 -2.12 3.17 3.60
N TRP A 35 -3.37 2.95 3.25
CA TRP A 35 -4.46 2.97 4.23
C TRP A 35 -5.49 1.89 3.93
N SER A 36 -6.04 1.34 4.99
CA SER A 36 -7.14 0.39 4.93
C SER A 36 -8.07 0.69 6.09
N PRO A 37 -9.39 0.56 5.91
CA PRO A 37 -10.33 0.79 7.01
C PRO A 37 -10.16 -0.19 8.17
N GLU A 38 -9.57 -1.34 7.90
CA GLU A 38 -9.37 -2.37 8.91
C GLU A 38 -8.08 -2.18 9.70
N VAL A 39 -7.06 -1.69 9.04
CA VAL A 39 -5.71 -1.61 9.62
C VAL A 39 -5.31 -0.17 9.94
N GLY A 40 -5.82 0.80 9.20
CA GLY A 40 -5.42 2.19 9.33
C GLY A 40 -4.24 2.52 8.42
N LYS A 41 -3.49 3.55 8.77
CA LYS A 41 -2.34 3.99 7.97
C LYS A 41 -1.13 3.13 8.24
N LEU A 42 -0.45 2.75 7.18
CA LEU A 42 0.81 2.03 7.25
C LEU A 42 1.82 2.68 6.32
N GLN A 43 3.09 2.60 6.67
CA GLN A 43 4.18 3.01 5.80
C GLN A 43 4.89 1.72 5.37
N TRP A 44 5.00 1.51 4.06
CA TRP A 44 5.49 0.24 3.55
C TRP A 44 6.38 0.45 2.32
N LYS A 45 7.35 -0.43 2.15
CA LYS A 45 8.27 -0.37 1.02
C LYS A 45 7.54 -0.71 -0.28
N SER A 46 7.81 0.07 -1.33
CA SER A 46 7.16 -0.16 -2.63
C SER A 46 7.44 -1.54 -3.20
N MET A 47 8.61 -2.10 -2.93
CA MET A 47 8.97 -3.43 -3.41
C MET A 47 8.07 -4.54 -2.87
N ARG A 48 7.38 -4.27 -1.76
CA ARG A 48 6.45 -5.23 -1.15
C ARG A 48 5.00 -4.95 -1.52
N LEU A 49 4.76 -3.96 -2.36
CA LEU A 49 3.42 -3.57 -2.76
C LEU A 49 3.16 -3.95 -4.21
N LYS A 50 1.97 -4.44 -4.49
CA LYS A 50 1.53 -4.79 -5.83
C LYS A 50 0.29 -3.99 -6.15
N VAL A 51 0.31 -3.27 -7.28
CA VAL A 51 -0.86 -2.52 -7.73
C VAL A 51 -1.90 -3.51 -8.25
N ILE A 52 -3.10 -3.44 -7.69
CA ILE A 52 -4.20 -4.29 -8.11
C ILE A 52 -5.25 -3.53 -8.91
N SER A 53 -5.29 -2.21 -8.74
CA SER A 53 -6.17 -1.35 -9.53
C SER A 53 -5.61 0.06 -9.54
N GLU A 54 -5.49 0.63 -10.72
CA GLU A 54 -5.02 2.01 -10.85
C GLU A 54 -6.18 2.97 -10.61
N GLY A 55 -5.90 3.96 -9.79
CA GLY A 55 -6.88 5.00 -9.45
C GLY A 55 -6.99 6.12 -10.46
#